data_24d8f0100caea80870b972ff50e7d4ea
#
_entry.id   24d8f0100caea80870b972ff50e7d4ea
#
_cell.length_a   1.000
_cell.length_b   1.000
_cell.length_c   1.000
_cell.angle_alpha   90.00
_cell.angle_beta   90.00
_cell.angle_gamma   90.00
#
_symmetry.space_group_name_H-M   'P 1'
#
loop_
_entity.id
_entity.type
_entity.pdbx_description
1 polymer ?
#
loop_
_entity_poly.entity_id
_entity_poly.type
_entity_poly.pdbx_seq_one_letter_code
_entity_poly.pdbx_strand_id
1 'polypeptide(L)'
;VLLPGRGSWFVLGSVVTDAPLPPSTEPVRDGCGTCDRCMSACPTGAIVEPGVVDARRCLAWLVQAPGSIPVEFRQAVGDRLYGC
;
A
#
# COMPACT_ATOMS: atom_id res chain seq x y z
N VAL A 1 3.03 -3.82 -2.94
CA VAL A 1 3.82 -4.99 -3.42
C VAL A 1 3.38 -5.34 -4.82
N LEU A 2 4.34 -5.59 -5.70
CA LEU A 2 4.12 -5.98 -7.09
C LEU A 2 4.81 -7.32 -7.35
N LEU A 3 4.06 -8.31 -7.83
CA LEU A 3 4.64 -9.58 -8.25
C LEU A 3 4.84 -9.58 -9.77
N PRO A 4 6.04 -9.90 -10.27
CA PRO A 4 6.32 -9.94 -11.70
C PRO A 4 5.33 -10.84 -12.45
N GLY A 5 4.74 -10.33 -13.53
CA GLY A 5 3.76 -11.05 -14.35
C GLY A 5 2.39 -11.28 -13.72
N ARG A 6 2.17 -10.84 -12.46
CA ARG A 6 0.91 -11.05 -11.74
C ARG A 6 0.25 -9.77 -11.20
N GLY A 7 0.99 -8.64 -11.22
CA GLY A 7 0.47 -7.35 -10.73
C GLY A 7 0.48 -7.22 -9.22
N SER A 8 -0.43 -6.43 -8.65
CA SER A 8 -0.46 -6.03 -7.24
C SER A 8 -1.71 -6.46 -6.46
N TRP A 9 -2.62 -7.19 -7.07
CA TRP A 9 -3.88 -7.64 -6.45
C TRP A 9 -3.66 -8.87 -5.59
N PHE A 10 -3.02 -8.68 -4.42
CA PHE A 10 -2.72 -9.74 -3.46
C PHE A 10 -3.00 -9.30 -2.04
N VAL A 11 -3.45 -10.23 -1.23
CA VAL A 11 -3.40 -10.15 0.21
C VAL A 11 -2.09 -10.78 0.67
N LEU A 12 -1.34 -10.06 1.50
CA LEU A 12 -0.07 -10.56 2.04
C LEU A 12 -0.31 -11.23 3.38
N GLY A 13 0.38 -12.34 3.59
CA GLY A 13 0.43 -13.04 4.86
C GLY A 13 1.83 -13.56 5.14
N SER A 14 2.14 -13.76 6.41
CA SER A 14 3.40 -14.34 6.85
C SER A 14 3.15 -15.62 7.62
N VAL A 15 3.97 -16.63 7.38
CA VAL A 15 4.00 -17.87 8.16
C VAL A 15 5.37 -17.97 8.82
N VAL A 16 5.38 -18.08 10.14
CA VAL A 16 6.59 -18.32 10.91
C VAL A 16 6.75 -19.82 11.07
N THR A 17 7.93 -20.36 10.73
CA THR A 17 8.22 -21.79 10.79
C THR A 17 9.67 -22.02 11.20
N ASP A 18 9.92 -23.15 11.84
CA ASP A 18 11.24 -23.67 12.15
C ASP A 18 11.76 -24.67 11.08
N ALA A 19 11.00 -24.89 10.01
CA ALA A 19 11.44 -25.73 8.91
C ALA A 19 12.68 -25.15 8.22
N PRO A 20 13.66 -25.98 7.86
CA PRO A 20 14.89 -25.53 7.21
C PRO A 20 14.65 -25.18 5.74
N LEU A 21 13.98 -24.06 5.49
CA LEU A 21 13.71 -23.58 4.14
C LEU A 21 14.95 -22.83 3.59
N PRO A 22 15.35 -23.11 2.34
CA PRO A 22 16.43 -22.34 1.72
C PRO A 22 15.99 -20.88 1.53
N PRO A 23 16.83 -19.90 1.90
CA PRO A 23 16.50 -18.48 1.68
C PRO A 23 16.49 -18.19 0.18
N SER A 24 15.66 -17.23 -0.23
CA SER A 24 15.73 -16.66 -1.56
C SER A 24 17.03 -15.87 -1.72
N THR A 25 17.83 -16.19 -2.71
CA THR A 25 19.15 -15.55 -2.97
C THR A 25 19.04 -14.39 -3.96
N GLU A 26 17.98 -14.36 -4.76
CA GLU A 26 17.80 -13.36 -5.80
C GLU A 26 16.75 -12.32 -5.40
N PRO A 27 17.09 -11.03 -5.37
CA PRO A 27 16.09 -9.98 -5.17
C PRO A 27 15.13 -9.92 -6.37
N VAL A 28 13.87 -9.73 -6.09
CA VAL A 28 12.87 -9.50 -7.15
C VAL A 28 13.15 -8.13 -7.76
N ARG A 29 13.19 -8.05 -9.09
CA ARG A 29 13.37 -6.76 -9.80
C ARG A 29 12.21 -5.83 -9.51
N ASP A 30 12.52 -4.53 -9.39
CA ASP A 30 11.49 -3.51 -9.30
C ASP A 30 10.66 -3.51 -10.60
N GLY A 31 9.36 -3.81 -10.45
CA GLY A 31 8.42 -3.85 -11.57
C GLY A 31 7.77 -2.49 -11.87
N CYS A 32 8.01 -1.47 -11.05
CA CYS A 32 7.42 -0.13 -11.24
C CYS A 32 8.20 0.70 -12.26
N GLY A 33 9.54 0.61 -12.26
CA GLY A 33 10.39 1.44 -13.11
C GLY A 33 10.07 2.93 -12.94
N THR A 34 9.73 3.61 -14.04
CA THR A 34 9.37 5.02 -14.05
C THR A 34 7.87 5.30 -13.87
N CYS A 35 7.07 4.28 -13.57
CA CYS A 35 5.62 4.42 -13.41
C CYS A 35 5.28 5.10 -12.07
N ASP A 36 4.52 6.19 -12.12
CA ASP A 36 4.07 6.99 -10.96
C ASP A 36 2.54 7.03 -10.79
N ARG A 37 1.81 6.23 -11.55
CA ARG A 37 0.32 6.23 -11.57
C ARG A 37 -0.31 6.08 -10.19
N CYS A 38 0.29 5.32 -9.29
CA CYS A 38 -0.22 5.15 -7.93
C CYS A 38 -0.14 6.45 -7.12
N MET A 39 0.85 7.32 -7.39
CA MET A 39 1.01 8.60 -6.70
C MET A 39 -0.12 9.56 -7.08
N SER A 40 -0.37 9.72 -8.37
CA SER A 40 -1.45 10.59 -8.88
C SER A 40 -2.85 10.05 -8.56
N ALA A 41 -3.01 8.73 -8.46
CA ALA A 41 -4.29 8.08 -8.15
C ALA A 41 -4.61 8.06 -6.64
N CYS A 42 -3.65 8.35 -5.76
CA CYS A 42 -3.88 8.34 -4.31
C CYS A 42 -4.77 9.51 -3.88
N PRO A 43 -6.01 9.29 -3.41
CA PRO A 43 -6.96 10.37 -3.16
C PRO A 43 -6.54 11.31 -2.03
N THR A 44 -5.74 10.83 -1.09
CA THR A 44 -5.23 11.59 0.06
C THR A 44 -3.79 12.06 -0.12
N GLY A 45 -3.16 11.75 -1.25
CA GLY A 45 -1.76 12.06 -1.50
C GLY A 45 -0.82 11.41 -0.47
N ALA A 46 -1.17 10.21 0.00
CA ALA A 46 -0.38 9.49 0.99
C ALA A 46 0.93 8.92 0.41
N ILE A 47 0.99 8.66 -0.89
CA ILE A 47 2.20 8.19 -1.56
C ILE A 47 3.03 9.43 -1.91
N VAL A 48 4.00 9.74 -1.07
CA VAL A 48 4.76 11.01 -1.13
C VAL A 48 5.96 10.93 -2.06
N GLU A 49 6.52 9.73 -2.23
CA GLU A 49 7.61 9.42 -3.15
C GLU A 49 7.43 7.98 -3.67
N PRO A 50 8.12 7.58 -4.75
CA PRO A 50 8.10 6.20 -5.22
C PRO A 50 8.43 5.20 -4.11
N GLY A 51 7.48 4.33 -3.78
CA GLY A 51 7.64 3.33 -2.72
C GLY A 51 7.50 3.87 -1.29
N VAL A 52 7.26 5.17 -1.07
CA VAL A 52 7.15 5.79 0.25
C VAL A 52 5.73 6.24 0.53
N VAL A 53 5.16 5.74 1.63
CA VAL A 53 3.80 6.07 2.07
C VAL A 53 3.85 6.82 3.41
N ASP A 54 3.25 8.00 3.47
CA ASP A 54 2.90 8.63 4.76
C ASP A 54 1.63 7.97 5.30
N ALA A 55 1.82 7.06 6.27
CA ALA A 55 0.74 6.29 6.85
C ALA A 55 -0.35 7.16 7.50
N ARG A 56 -0.01 8.35 8.01
CA ARG A 56 -0.97 9.28 8.64
C ARG A 56 -1.98 9.83 7.64
N ARG A 57 -1.62 9.86 6.36
CA ARG A 57 -2.47 10.29 5.25
C ARG A 57 -3.12 9.13 4.52
N CYS A 58 -2.68 7.88 4.81
CA CYS A 58 -3.17 6.70 4.12
C CYS A 58 -4.65 6.48 4.42
N LEU A 59 -5.46 6.36 3.36
CA LEU A 59 -6.89 6.14 3.47
C LEU A 59 -7.20 4.86 4.27
N ALA A 60 -6.45 3.79 4.08
CA ALA A 60 -6.61 2.56 4.82
C ALA A 60 -6.40 2.74 6.34
N TRP A 61 -5.52 3.66 6.75
CA TRP A 61 -5.39 4.07 8.14
C TRP A 61 -6.55 4.95 8.59
N LEU A 62 -6.89 5.99 7.82
CA LEU A 62 -7.89 6.98 8.18
C LEU A 62 -9.28 6.38 8.45
N VAL A 63 -9.69 5.35 7.68
CA VAL A 63 -11.00 4.69 7.85
C VAL A 63 -11.02 3.67 8.99
N GLN A 64 -9.86 3.29 9.53
CA GLN A 64 -9.73 2.31 10.61
C GLN A 64 -9.26 2.94 11.92
N ALA A 65 -8.70 4.14 11.87
CA ALA A 65 -8.22 4.84 13.05
C ALA A 65 -9.36 5.18 14.02
N PRO A 66 -9.14 5.12 15.33
CA PRO A 66 -10.14 5.55 16.29
C PRO A 66 -10.41 7.06 16.18
N GLY A 67 -11.66 7.45 16.38
CA GLY A 67 -12.08 8.84 16.30
C GLY A 67 -12.66 9.24 14.95
N SER A 68 -12.78 10.54 14.73
CA SER A 68 -13.35 11.07 13.48
C SER A 68 -12.28 11.30 12.43
N ILE A 69 -12.62 11.04 11.18
CA ILE A 69 -11.74 11.36 10.05
C ILE A 69 -11.50 12.89 10.02
N PRO A 70 -10.22 13.34 9.95
CA PRO A 70 -9.89 14.75 9.83
C PRO A 70 -10.60 15.44 8.67
N VAL A 71 -11.04 16.67 8.86
CA VAL A 71 -11.90 17.39 7.91
C VAL A 71 -11.27 17.47 6.52
N GLU A 72 -9.96 17.69 6.46
CA GLU A 72 -9.18 17.80 5.21
C GLU A 72 -9.20 16.53 4.36
N PHE A 73 -9.46 15.35 4.95
CA PHE A 73 -9.49 14.08 4.22
C PHE A 73 -10.89 13.58 3.89
N ARG A 74 -11.95 14.17 4.46
CA ARG A 74 -13.33 13.65 4.30
C ARG A 74 -13.79 13.61 2.86
N GLN A 75 -13.47 14.65 2.09
CA GLN A 75 -13.80 14.67 0.67
C GLN A 75 -13.03 13.60 -0.11
N ALA A 76 -11.75 13.41 0.19
CA ALA A 76 -10.89 12.42 -0.45
C ALA A 76 -11.29 10.98 -0.10
N VAL A 77 -11.78 10.75 1.11
CA VAL A 77 -12.32 9.44 1.52
C VAL A 77 -13.57 9.09 0.73
N GLY A 78 -14.47 10.06 0.51
CA GLY A 78 -15.70 9.86 -0.25
C GLY A 78 -16.58 8.77 0.38
N ASP A 79 -16.98 7.80 -0.41
CA ASP A 79 -17.83 6.67 -0.04
C ASP A 79 -17.06 5.39 0.34
N ARG A 80 -15.74 5.48 0.50
CA ARG A 80 -14.89 4.34 0.80
C ARG A 80 -15.03 3.92 2.26
N LEU A 81 -15.33 2.65 2.48
CA LEU A 81 -15.52 2.07 3.81
C LEU A 81 -14.27 1.35 4.32
N TYR A 82 -13.43 0.85 3.43
CA TYR A 82 -12.25 0.07 3.78
C TYR A 82 -11.21 0.08 2.66
N GLY A 83 -10.10 0.73 2.92
CA GLY A 83 -8.98 0.81 1.96
C GLY A 83 -9.31 1.55 0.67
N CYS A 84 -8.45 1.44 -0.29
CA CYS A 84 -8.61 2.04 -1.63
C CYS A 84 -8.55 0.95 -2.74
#